data_170e52b041a6d138b266c64ffcec83f6
#
_entry.id   170e52b041a6d138b266c64ffcec83f6
#
_cell.length_a   1.000
_cell.length_b   1.000
_cell.length_c   1.000
_cell.angle_alpha   90.00
_cell.angle_beta   90.00
_cell.angle_gamma   90.00
#
_symmetry.space_group_name_H-M   'P 1'
#
loop_
_entity.id
_entity.type
_entity.pdbx_description
1 polymer ?
#
loop_
_entity_poly.entity_id
_entity_poly.type
_entity_poly.pdbx_seq_one_letter_code
_entity_poly.pdbx_strand_id
1 'polypeptide(L)'
;MKGRYYVMIVAAALSCAACTSGNVESGQSPVKVKTWIVSTSENGTARTFSGTVEEENGTAVSFPTGGTIRSIDVVVGQRVGAGQVLATVDPTSVRSSYEAAKATLEQAQDAYARMKQLYDKGSLPEIQWVEVQSKLQQAESMERIARKNLDDCAIRAPFGGVISAKEMEVGQQAAPGMPVVRVVKIDRVKVKIAVPEAEIADLKVGRKAEIRVAALGDKAFEGHVVEKGVAADPLSHAYEVKLLVMNPTFELMPGMVTKTALAPEESLAAIVLPGRAVQLDERNRTFVWLADDGRAVRRFVECGAPTAHGVTIRSG
;
A
#
# COMPACT_ATOMS: atom_id res chain seq x y z
N MET A 1 50.11 -0.18 105.80
CA MET A 1 48.92 0.11 104.91
C MET A 1 49.28 0.79 103.54
N LYS A 2 50.40 0.53 102.93
CA LYS A 2 50.83 1.17 101.69
C LYS A 2 51.01 0.19 100.49
N GLY A 3 50.90 -1.12 100.71
CA GLY A 3 51.12 -2.14 99.65
C GLY A 3 49.91 -2.60 98.84
N ARG A 4 48.67 -2.30 99.30
CA ARG A 4 47.41 -2.79 98.67
C ARG A 4 46.90 -1.90 97.58
N TYR A 5 47.25 -0.66 97.49
CA TYR A 5 46.86 0.28 96.43
C TYR A 5 47.69 0.13 95.15
N TYR A 6 48.95 -0.31 95.22
CA TYR A 6 49.79 -0.52 94.03
C TYR A 6 49.41 -1.72 93.21
N VAL A 7 48.88 -2.78 93.81
CA VAL A 7 48.37 -3.95 93.05
C VAL A 7 47.08 -3.65 92.32
N MET A 8 46.27 -2.76 92.90
CA MET A 8 45.03 -2.38 92.28
C MET A 8 45.15 -1.41 91.06
N ILE A 9 46.18 -0.57 91.07
CA ILE A 9 46.52 0.35 90.00
C ILE A 9 47.19 -0.39 88.83
N VAL A 10 47.97 -1.43 89.06
CA VAL A 10 48.62 -2.24 88.04
C VAL A 10 47.55 -3.17 87.35
N ALA A 11 46.54 -3.64 88.06
CA ALA A 11 45.42 -4.43 87.51
C ALA A 11 44.52 -3.58 86.65
N ALA A 12 44.31 -2.28 86.98
CA ALA A 12 43.53 -1.35 86.15
C ALA A 12 44.25 -0.89 84.87
N ALA A 13 45.60 -0.87 84.84
CA ALA A 13 46.35 -0.50 83.64
C ALA A 13 46.51 -1.61 82.61
N LEU A 14 46.30 -2.91 82.94
CA LEU A 14 46.30 -4.03 82.00
C LEU A 14 44.98 -4.30 81.30
N SER A 15 43.88 -3.69 81.72
CA SER A 15 42.55 -3.90 81.12
C SER A 15 42.23 -2.93 79.97
N CYS A 16 43.08 -1.93 79.68
CA CYS A 16 42.87 -0.96 78.60
C CYS A 16 43.60 -1.29 77.26
N ALA A 17 44.36 -2.40 77.20
CA ALA A 17 45.21 -2.73 76.02
C ALA A 17 44.52 -3.76 75.04
N ALA A 18 43.22 -4.03 75.16
CA ALA A 18 42.49 -5.04 74.35
C ALA A 18 41.45 -4.45 73.40
N CYS A 19 41.60 -3.23 72.94
CA CYS A 19 40.82 -2.68 71.79
C CYS A 19 41.76 -2.35 70.65
N THR A 20 42.41 -3.38 70.09
CA THR A 20 42.93 -3.32 68.75
C THR A 20 41.74 -3.56 67.86
N SER A 21 41.28 -2.53 67.20
CA SER A 21 40.29 -2.60 66.12
C SER A 21 40.79 -3.53 65.01
N GLY A 22 40.45 -4.79 65.10
CA GLY A 22 40.52 -5.69 63.91
C GLY A 22 39.68 -5.08 62.81
N ASN A 23 40.38 -4.63 61.78
CA ASN A 23 39.76 -4.28 60.53
C ASN A 23 39.17 -5.59 60.01
N VAL A 24 37.89 -5.85 60.32
CA VAL A 24 37.11 -6.95 59.68
C VAL A 24 36.92 -6.50 58.26
N GLU A 25 37.86 -6.84 57.38
CA GLU A 25 37.52 -6.99 55.97
C GLU A 25 36.32 -7.97 55.93
N SER A 26 35.14 -7.41 55.82
CA SER A 26 33.95 -8.19 55.52
C SER A 26 34.14 -8.74 54.12
N GLY A 27 34.83 -9.86 54.01
CA GLY A 27 34.85 -10.68 52.83
C GLY A 27 33.40 -11.11 52.58
N GLN A 28 32.68 -10.28 51.86
CA GLN A 28 31.34 -10.64 51.41
C GLN A 28 31.50 -11.88 50.55
N SER A 29 31.06 -13.02 51.07
CA SER A 29 31.00 -14.26 50.30
C SER A 29 30.23 -13.98 49.00
N PRO A 30 30.76 -14.39 47.84
CA PRO A 30 30.13 -14.13 46.58
C PRO A 30 28.72 -14.69 46.60
N VAL A 31 27.72 -13.84 46.38
CA VAL A 31 26.34 -14.21 46.33
C VAL A 31 26.07 -14.82 44.96
N LYS A 32 25.58 -16.04 44.93
CA LYS A 32 25.15 -16.66 43.67
C LYS A 32 23.92 -15.94 43.11
N VAL A 33 24.05 -15.30 41.95
CA VAL A 33 22.99 -14.60 41.25
C VAL A 33 22.67 -15.29 39.96
N LYS A 34 21.41 -15.27 39.54
CA LYS A 34 20.97 -15.72 38.21
C LYS A 34 21.05 -14.54 37.28
N THR A 35 21.95 -14.60 36.30
CA THR A 35 22.05 -13.58 35.26
C THR A 35 21.19 -13.91 34.06
N TRP A 36 20.72 -12.87 33.37
CA TRP A 36 19.96 -12.98 32.14
C TRP A 36 20.73 -12.24 31.04
N ILE A 37 20.99 -12.94 29.93
CA ILE A 37 21.60 -12.27 28.77
C ILE A 37 20.50 -11.51 28.07
N VAL A 38 20.65 -10.19 27.98
CA VAL A 38 19.71 -9.33 27.29
C VAL A 38 19.93 -9.49 25.81
N SER A 39 18.99 -10.12 25.13
CA SER A 39 18.88 -10.08 23.67
C SER A 39 17.97 -8.93 23.26
N THR A 40 18.36 -8.16 22.28
CA THR A 40 17.49 -7.22 21.61
C THR A 40 16.37 -8.04 20.95
N SER A 41 15.17 -7.92 21.50
CA SER A 41 14.01 -8.56 20.90
C SER A 41 13.46 -7.63 19.84
N GLU A 42 13.42 -8.07 18.59
CA GLU A 42 12.71 -7.41 17.48
C GLU A 42 11.18 -7.47 17.67
N ASN A 43 10.71 -7.72 18.88
CA ASN A 43 9.30 -7.83 19.20
C ASN A 43 8.61 -6.47 19.37
N GLY A 44 8.64 -5.66 18.33
CA GLY A 44 7.47 -4.84 18.05
C GLY A 44 6.37 -5.83 17.66
N THR A 45 5.33 -5.99 18.46
CA THR A 45 4.15 -6.76 18.08
C THR A 45 3.64 -6.18 16.77
N ALA A 46 3.91 -6.89 15.65
CA ALA A 46 3.40 -6.48 14.35
C ALA A 46 1.88 -6.41 14.46
N ARG A 47 1.35 -5.20 14.39
CA ARG A 47 -0.10 -4.99 14.44
C ARG A 47 -0.71 -5.49 13.14
N THR A 48 -1.73 -6.31 13.27
CA THR A 48 -2.40 -6.94 12.14
C THR A 48 -3.74 -6.26 11.88
N PHE A 49 -3.95 -5.85 10.64
CA PHE A 49 -5.19 -5.22 10.16
C PHE A 49 -5.88 -6.14 9.18
N SER A 50 -7.20 -6.20 9.25
CA SER A 50 -7.99 -6.84 8.21
C SER A 50 -8.11 -5.90 7.02
N GLY A 51 -8.03 -6.46 5.82
CA GLY A 51 -8.11 -5.69 4.58
C GLY A 51 -8.80 -6.48 3.48
N THR A 52 -8.99 -5.82 2.35
CA THR A 52 -9.58 -6.40 1.13
C THR A 52 -8.71 -6.05 -0.06
N VAL A 53 -8.52 -7.01 -0.95
CA VAL A 53 -7.83 -6.79 -2.23
C VAL A 53 -8.74 -5.99 -3.16
N GLU A 54 -8.22 -4.93 -3.75
CA GLU A 54 -8.87 -4.13 -4.80
C GLU A 54 -8.00 -4.16 -6.07
N GLU A 55 -8.63 -3.97 -7.23
CA GLU A 55 -7.90 -3.77 -8.47
C GLU A 55 -7.04 -2.49 -8.42
N GLU A 56 -5.89 -2.48 -9.11
CA GLU A 56 -5.10 -1.26 -9.27
C GLU A 56 -5.88 -0.18 -10.02
N ASN A 57 -6.47 -0.58 -11.14
CA ASN A 57 -7.35 0.23 -11.99
C ASN A 57 -8.46 -0.64 -12.56
N GLY A 58 -9.66 -0.11 -12.62
CA GLY A 58 -10.81 -0.74 -13.24
C GLY A 58 -11.58 0.27 -14.10
N THR A 59 -11.94 -0.13 -15.32
CA THR A 59 -12.70 0.70 -16.25
C THR A 59 -13.88 -0.07 -16.77
N ALA A 60 -15.06 0.51 -16.65
CA ALA A 60 -16.25 0.05 -17.35
C ALA A 60 -16.19 0.58 -18.79
N VAL A 61 -16.17 -0.33 -19.76
CA VAL A 61 -16.09 0.00 -21.18
C VAL A 61 -17.51 0.01 -21.76
N SER A 62 -17.85 1.11 -22.42
CA SER A 62 -19.18 1.37 -22.99
C SER A 62 -19.05 1.77 -24.46
N PHE A 63 -20.14 1.62 -25.22
CA PHE A 63 -20.20 2.17 -26.57
C PHE A 63 -20.39 3.69 -26.52
N PRO A 64 -19.62 4.46 -27.31
CA PRO A 64 -19.88 5.89 -27.50
C PRO A 64 -21.16 6.18 -28.26
N THR A 65 -21.59 5.23 -29.13
CA THR A 65 -22.80 5.28 -29.95
C THR A 65 -23.77 4.21 -29.51
N GLY A 66 -25.08 4.46 -29.60
CA GLY A 66 -26.08 3.43 -29.31
C GLY A 66 -26.21 2.41 -30.46
N GLY A 67 -26.71 1.21 -30.13
CA GLY A 67 -26.94 0.15 -31.11
C GLY A 67 -27.26 -1.18 -30.45
N THR A 68 -27.80 -2.13 -31.22
CA THR A 68 -28.02 -3.50 -30.76
C THR A 68 -26.69 -4.25 -30.71
N ILE A 69 -26.33 -4.87 -29.57
CA ILE A 69 -25.11 -5.65 -29.41
C ILE A 69 -25.17 -6.87 -30.35
N ARG A 70 -24.22 -6.93 -31.27
CA ARG A 70 -24.07 -8.03 -32.23
C ARG A 70 -23.24 -9.18 -31.68
N SER A 71 -22.13 -8.85 -31.03
CA SER A 71 -21.24 -9.84 -30.39
C SER A 71 -20.56 -9.28 -29.15
N ILE A 72 -20.25 -10.18 -28.21
CA ILE A 72 -19.36 -9.94 -27.10
C ILE A 72 -18.30 -11.04 -27.19
N ASP A 73 -17.08 -10.67 -27.59
CA ASP A 73 -16.02 -11.60 -28.00
C ASP A 73 -15.08 -11.98 -26.83
N VAL A 74 -15.55 -11.75 -25.61
CA VAL A 74 -14.79 -12.00 -24.37
C VAL A 74 -15.65 -12.67 -23.31
N VAL A 75 -14.97 -13.41 -22.40
CA VAL A 75 -15.61 -14.03 -21.22
C VAL A 75 -15.03 -13.51 -19.93
N VAL A 76 -15.78 -13.58 -18.83
CA VAL A 76 -15.31 -13.20 -17.50
C VAL A 76 -14.11 -14.06 -17.11
N GLY A 77 -13.06 -13.44 -16.55
CA GLY A 77 -11.79 -14.09 -16.24
C GLY A 77 -10.77 -14.11 -17.39
N GLN A 78 -11.19 -13.77 -18.63
CA GLN A 78 -10.30 -13.74 -19.79
C GLN A 78 -9.30 -12.59 -19.70
N ARG A 79 -8.04 -12.84 -20.06
CA ARG A 79 -7.02 -11.79 -20.28
C ARG A 79 -7.18 -11.16 -21.63
N VAL A 80 -7.10 -9.84 -21.69
CA VAL A 80 -7.20 -9.03 -22.90
C VAL A 80 -6.01 -8.09 -23.01
N GLY A 81 -5.54 -7.86 -24.25
CA GLY A 81 -4.52 -6.88 -24.56
C GLY A 81 -5.11 -5.50 -24.83
N ALA A 82 -4.31 -4.43 -24.68
CA ALA A 82 -4.71 -3.09 -25.07
C ALA A 82 -5.11 -3.05 -26.56
N GLY A 83 -6.22 -2.39 -26.89
CA GLY A 83 -6.76 -2.31 -28.26
C GLY A 83 -7.53 -3.55 -28.74
N GLN A 84 -7.55 -4.65 -27.97
CA GLN A 84 -8.34 -5.84 -28.31
C GLN A 84 -9.83 -5.50 -28.34
N VAL A 85 -10.53 -5.98 -29.37
CA VAL A 85 -12.00 -5.83 -29.48
C VAL A 85 -12.68 -6.65 -28.39
N LEU A 86 -13.61 -6.05 -27.70
CA LEU A 86 -14.35 -6.67 -26.60
C LEU A 86 -15.78 -7.01 -27.00
N ALA A 87 -16.43 -6.09 -27.72
CA ALA A 87 -17.80 -6.26 -28.19
C ALA A 87 -18.07 -5.37 -29.42
N THR A 88 -19.08 -5.72 -30.19
CA THR A 88 -19.52 -4.96 -31.35
C THR A 88 -21.01 -4.75 -31.32
N VAL A 89 -21.48 -3.57 -31.78
CA VAL A 89 -22.88 -3.32 -32.13
C VAL A 89 -23.10 -3.52 -33.64
N ASP A 90 -24.34 -3.63 -34.06
CA ASP A 90 -24.67 -3.75 -35.48
C ASP A 90 -24.22 -2.49 -36.25
N PRO A 91 -23.25 -2.60 -37.17
CA PRO A 91 -22.72 -1.48 -37.91
C PRO A 91 -23.48 -1.14 -39.18
N THR A 92 -24.56 -1.85 -39.53
CA THR A 92 -25.17 -1.82 -40.89
C THR A 92 -25.53 -0.40 -41.31
N SER A 93 -26.28 0.34 -40.52
CA SER A 93 -26.70 1.71 -40.87
C SER A 93 -25.54 2.70 -40.84
N VAL A 94 -24.61 2.55 -39.88
CA VAL A 94 -23.44 3.42 -39.75
C VAL A 94 -22.45 3.20 -40.89
N ARG A 95 -22.30 1.94 -41.35
CA ARG A 95 -21.46 1.58 -42.51
C ARG A 95 -22.02 2.22 -43.80
N SER A 96 -23.34 2.15 -44.00
CA SER A 96 -23.96 2.79 -45.17
C SER A 96 -23.76 4.30 -45.16
N SER A 97 -23.82 4.94 -43.99
CA SER A 97 -23.54 6.38 -43.82
C SER A 97 -22.08 6.72 -44.12
N TYR A 98 -21.14 5.87 -43.69
CA TYR A 98 -19.72 6.02 -44.00
C TYR A 98 -19.44 5.87 -45.51
N GLU A 99 -20.05 4.87 -46.17
CA GLU A 99 -19.89 4.66 -47.61
C GLU A 99 -20.42 5.85 -48.42
N ALA A 100 -21.58 6.44 -48.02
CA ALA A 100 -22.10 7.66 -48.64
C ALA A 100 -21.17 8.87 -48.45
N ALA A 101 -20.64 9.07 -47.25
CA ALA A 101 -19.70 10.17 -46.99
C ALA A 101 -18.39 9.97 -47.78
N LYS A 102 -17.89 8.74 -47.87
CA LYS A 102 -16.71 8.39 -48.65
C LYS A 102 -16.90 8.68 -50.15
N ALA A 103 -18.05 8.30 -50.73
CA ALA A 103 -18.35 8.61 -52.14
C ALA A 103 -18.43 10.13 -52.41
N THR A 104 -18.98 10.91 -51.46
CA THR A 104 -18.98 12.38 -51.49
C THR A 104 -17.57 12.96 -51.45
N LEU A 105 -16.70 12.40 -50.62
CA LEU A 105 -15.28 12.82 -50.55
C LEU A 105 -14.58 12.52 -51.87
N GLU A 106 -14.71 11.33 -52.43
CA GLU A 106 -14.13 10.93 -53.73
C GLU A 106 -14.58 11.89 -54.85
N GLN A 107 -15.89 12.25 -54.90
CA GLN A 107 -16.39 13.24 -55.87
C GLN A 107 -15.75 14.64 -55.65
N ALA A 108 -15.62 15.08 -54.42
CA ALA A 108 -15.00 16.37 -54.11
C ALA A 108 -13.49 16.39 -54.45
N GLN A 109 -12.75 15.29 -54.22
CA GLN A 109 -11.38 15.12 -54.61
C GLN A 109 -11.17 15.19 -56.12
N ASP A 110 -12.04 14.52 -56.87
CA ASP A 110 -12.01 14.56 -58.35
C ASP A 110 -12.30 15.96 -58.88
N ALA A 111 -13.28 16.66 -58.29
CA ALA A 111 -13.58 18.04 -58.64
C ALA A 111 -12.39 18.96 -58.37
N TYR A 112 -11.77 18.82 -57.16
CA TYR A 112 -10.61 19.58 -56.77
C TYR A 112 -9.44 19.35 -57.74
N ALA A 113 -9.12 18.11 -58.06
CA ALA A 113 -8.01 17.78 -58.96
C ALA A 113 -8.18 18.42 -60.36
N ARG A 114 -9.41 18.38 -60.91
CA ARG A 114 -9.73 19.01 -62.20
C ARG A 114 -9.66 20.54 -62.12
N MET A 115 -10.24 21.15 -61.10
CA MET A 115 -10.22 22.61 -60.94
C MET A 115 -8.86 23.16 -60.62
N LYS A 116 -8.02 22.39 -59.91
CA LYS A 116 -6.62 22.73 -59.65
C LYS A 116 -5.83 22.90 -60.95
N GLN A 117 -6.00 21.99 -61.92
CA GLN A 117 -5.33 22.09 -63.21
C GLN A 117 -5.76 23.34 -64.01
N LEU A 118 -7.02 23.80 -63.89
CA LEU A 118 -7.50 25.03 -64.50
C LEU A 118 -6.98 26.27 -63.82
N TYR A 119 -6.92 26.25 -62.46
CA TYR A 119 -6.40 27.32 -61.64
C TYR A 119 -4.89 27.54 -61.91
N ASP A 120 -4.11 26.46 -61.96
CA ASP A 120 -2.67 26.50 -62.23
C ASP A 120 -2.35 27.05 -63.63
N LYS A 121 -3.31 26.95 -64.57
CA LYS A 121 -3.24 27.55 -65.91
C LYS A 121 -3.78 28.98 -66.01
N GLY A 122 -4.22 29.56 -64.89
CA GLY A 122 -4.82 30.90 -64.83
C GLY A 122 -6.21 31.01 -65.47
N SER A 123 -6.89 29.88 -65.69
CA SER A 123 -8.21 29.79 -66.38
C SER A 123 -9.40 29.69 -65.39
N LEU A 124 -9.15 29.72 -64.08
CA LEU A 124 -10.18 29.62 -63.05
C LEU A 124 -10.15 30.87 -62.13
N PRO A 125 -11.30 31.56 -61.94
CA PRO A 125 -11.37 32.68 -60.96
C PRO A 125 -11.09 32.20 -59.54
N GLU A 126 -10.43 33.03 -58.72
CA GLU A 126 -10.02 32.73 -57.39
C GLU A 126 -11.20 32.33 -56.46
N ILE A 127 -12.36 33.01 -56.63
CA ILE A 127 -13.58 32.69 -55.86
C ILE A 127 -14.07 31.26 -56.07
N GLN A 128 -13.98 30.75 -57.31
CA GLN A 128 -14.36 29.38 -57.61
C GLN A 128 -13.34 28.38 -57.08
N TRP A 129 -12.07 28.75 -57.09
CA TRP A 129 -11.00 27.95 -56.51
C TRP A 129 -11.22 27.79 -55.01
N VAL A 130 -11.48 28.87 -54.26
CA VAL A 130 -11.80 28.85 -52.81
C VAL A 130 -13.03 28.03 -52.53
N GLU A 131 -14.08 28.12 -53.35
CA GLU A 131 -15.28 27.32 -53.20
C GLU A 131 -15.00 25.81 -53.31
N VAL A 132 -14.20 25.37 -54.30
CA VAL A 132 -13.83 23.96 -54.45
C VAL A 132 -12.98 23.46 -53.28
N GLN A 133 -12.03 24.27 -52.81
CA GLN A 133 -11.27 23.93 -51.61
C GLN A 133 -12.16 23.76 -50.37
N SER A 134 -13.14 24.66 -50.18
CA SER A 134 -14.09 24.60 -49.06
C SER A 134 -14.98 23.36 -49.12
N LYS A 135 -15.43 22.97 -50.34
CA LYS A 135 -16.18 21.76 -50.55
C LYS A 135 -15.39 20.49 -50.25
N LEU A 136 -14.11 20.45 -50.65
CA LEU A 136 -13.24 19.33 -50.33
C LEU A 136 -13.04 19.21 -48.81
N GLN A 137 -12.73 20.29 -48.13
CA GLN A 137 -12.55 20.30 -46.68
C GLN A 137 -13.81 19.89 -45.92
N GLN A 138 -14.99 20.29 -46.41
CA GLN A 138 -16.29 19.86 -45.85
C GLN A 138 -16.46 18.35 -46.03
N ALA A 139 -16.24 17.81 -47.23
CA ALA A 139 -16.36 16.37 -47.50
C ALA A 139 -15.38 15.53 -46.69
N GLU A 140 -14.12 15.98 -46.54
CA GLU A 140 -13.13 15.34 -45.67
C GLU A 140 -13.58 15.28 -44.21
N SER A 141 -14.21 16.36 -43.74
CA SER A 141 -14.70 16.44 -42.36
C SER A 141 -15.87 15.50 -42.12
N MET A 142 -16.80 15.40 -43.11
CA MET A 142 -17.94 14.51 -43.03
C MET A 142 -17.52 13.03 -43.08
N GLU A 143 -16.58 12.67 -43.96
CA GLU A 143 -16.05 11.30 -44.03
C GLU A 143 -15.33 10.93 -42.68
N ARG A 144 -14.52 11.81 -42.11
CA ARG A 144 -13.83 11.57 -40.88
C ARG A 144 -14.78 11.33 -39.70
N ILE A 145 -15.92 12.08 -39.65
CA ILE A 145 -16.99 11.87 -38.64
C ILE A 145 -17.64 10.50 -38.85
N ALA A 146 -18.02 10.18 -40.11
CA ALA A 146 -18.69 8.92 -40.43
C ALA A 146 -17.78 7.71 -40.14
N ARG A 147 -16.49 7.82 -40.46
CA ARG A 147 -15.46 6.81 -40.13
C ARG A 147 -15.37 6.60 -38.62
N LYS A 148 -15.24 7.70 -37.85
CA LYS A 148 -15.21 7.61 -36.40
C LYS A 148 -16.44 6.91 -35.81
N ASN A 149 -17.64 7.22 -36.32
CA ASN A 149 -18.84 6.55 -35.88
C ASN A 149 -18.83 5.05 -36.21
N LEU A 150 -18.25 4.65 -37.33
CA LEU A 150 -18.10 3.24 -37.72
C LEU A 150 -17.07 2.53 -36.79
N ASP A 151 -15.95 3.19 -36.48
CA ASP A 151 -14.95 2.67 -35.56
C ASP A 151 -15.54 2.50 -34.15
N ASP A 152 -16.44 3.39 -33.75
CA ASP A 152 -17.13 3.37 -32.45
C ASP A 152 -18.18 2.27 -32.32
N CYS A 153 -18.52 1.57 -33.42
CA CYS A 153 -19.32 0.35 -33.36
C CYS A 153 -18.58 -0.85 -32.73
N ALA A 154 -17.28 -0.75 -32.49
CA ALA A 154 -16.49 -1.76 -31.82
C ALA A 154 -15.78 -1.16 -30.61
N ILE A 155 -16.11 -1.64 -29.42
CA ILE A 155 -15.40 -1.23 -28.20
C ILE A 155 -14.16 -2.08 -28.00
N ARG A 156 -13.09 -1.40 -27.53
CA ARG A 156 -11.78 -2.01 -27.36
C ARG A 156 -11.28 -1.82 -25.93
N ALA A 157 -10.43 -2.73 -25.48
CA ALA A 157 -9.77 -2.62 -24.17
C ALA A 157 -8.85 -1.37 -24.13
N PRO A 158 -9.04 -0.46 -23.17
CA PRO A 158 -8.22 0.74 -23.06
C PRO A 158 -6.79 0.42 -22.59
N PHE A 159 -6.60 -0.68 -21.90
CA PHE A 159 -5.32 -1.20 -21.41
C PHE A 159 -5.38 -2.74 -21.35
N GLY A 160 -4.23 -3.38 -21.21
CA GLY A 160 -4.15 -4.82 -20.95
C GLY A 160 -4.61 -5.17 -19.54
N GLY A 161 -5.51 -6.15 -19.42
CA GLY A 161 -6.08 -6.53 -18.13
C GLY A 161 -6.89 -7.83 -18.18
N VAL A 162 -7.79 -7.97 -17.24
CA VAL A 162 -8.72 -9.12 -17.14
C VAL A 162 -10.16 -8.62 -17.14
N ILE A 163 -11.04 -9.37 -17.77
CA ILE A 163 -12.48 -9.08 -17.76
C ILE A 163 -13.05 -9.48 -16.40
N SER A 164 -13.52 -8.51 -15.62
CA SER A 164 -14.11 -8.77 -14.30
C SER A 164 -15.62 -8.99 -14.33
N ALA A 165 -16.32 -8.35 -15.26
CA ALA A 165 -17.76 -8.50 -15.40
C ALA A 165 -18.21 -8.27 -16.84
N LYS A 166 -19.32 -8.88 -17.22
CA LYS A 166 -20.15 -8.56 -18.37
C LYS A 166 -21.47 -8.00 -17.83
N GLU A 167 -21.77 -6.75 -18.21
CA GLU A 167 -22.97 -6.04 -17.72
C GLU A 167 -24.14 -6.16 -18.70
N MET A 168 -23.86 -6.56 -19.95
CA MET A 168 -24.86 -6.70 -21.02
C MET A 168 -24.67 -7.99 -21.81
N GLU A 169 -25.73 -8.40 -22.51
CA GLU A 169 -25.75 -9.61 -23.34
C GLU A 169 -25.97 -9.28 -24.80
N VAL A 170 -25.64 -10.23 -25.69
CA VAL A 170 -25.88 -10.14 -27.14
C VAL A 170 -27.38 -10.01 -27.41
N GLY A 171 -27.73 -9.12 -28.34
CA GLY A 171 -29.09 -8.79 -28.69
C GLY A 171 -29.72 -7.66 -27.86
N GLN A 172 -29.10 -7.24 -26.78
CA GLN A 172 -29.57 -6.08 -26.01
C GLN A 172 -29.25 -4.77 -26.72
N GLN A 173 -30.04 -3.73 -26.44
CA GLN A 173 -29.84 -2.38 -26.94
C GLN A 173 -28.89 -1.65 -26.00
N ALA A 174 -27.66 -1.34 -26.44
CA ALA A 174 -26.74 -0.49 -25.74
C ALA A 174 -27.07 0.99 -25.98
N ALA A 175 -27.13 1.77 -24.91
CA ALA A 175 -27.17 3.23 -24.99
C ALA A 175 -25.77 3.80 -24.79
N PRO A 176 -25.48 5.00 -25.32
CA PRO A 176 -24.19 5.67 -25.09
C PRO A 176 -23.86 5.80 -23.60
N GLY A 177 -22.65 5.37 -23.22
CA GLY A 177 -22.18 5.44 -21.83
C GLY A 177 -22.66 4.31 -20.91
N MET A 178 -23.56 3.42 -21.35
CA MET A 178 -23.91 2.24 -20.57
C MET A 178 -22.76 1.23 -20.55
N PRO A 179 -22.32 0.76 -19.36
CA PRO A 179 -21.25 -0.21 -19.25
C PRO A 179 -21.66 -1.55 -19.88
N VAL A 180 -20.78 -2.10 -20.71
CA VAL A 180 -20.97 -3.40 -21.38
C VAL A 180 -20.05 -4.46 -20.79
N VAL A 181 -18.78 -4.10 -20.59
CA VAL A 181 -17.77 -4.98 -20.07
C VAL A 181 -16.88 -4.18 -19.10
N ARG A 182 -16.48 -4.81 -18.00
CA ARG A 182 -15.54 -4.22 -17.06
C ARG A 182 -14.16 -4.86 -17.23
N VAL A 183 -13.16 -4.04 -17.52
CA VAL A 183 -11.74 -4.45 -17.60
C VAL A 183 -11.02 -3.96 -16.36
N VAL A 184 -10.30 -4.85 -15.67
CA VAL A 184 -9.52 -4.53 -14.47
C VAL A 184 -8.05 -4.89 -14.68
N LYS A 185 -7.17 -4.07 -14.11
CA LYS A 185 -5.74 -4.31 -14.09
C LYS A 185 -5.38 -4.93 -12.73
N ILE A 186 -4.87 -6.16 -12.75
CA ILE A 186 -4.56 -6.95 -11.55
C ILE A 186 -3.16 -7.56 -11.56
N ASP A 187 -2.27 -7.14 -12.48
CA ASP A 187 -0.83 -7.43 -12.42
C ASP A 187 -0.16 -6.83 -11.17
N ARG A 188 -0.75 -5.75 -10.68
CA ARG A 188 -0.58 -5.17 -9.36
C ARG A 188 -1.96 -4.97 -8.75
N VAL A 189 -2.06 -5.17 -7.46
CA VAL A 189 -3.30 -4.98 -6.72
C VAL A 189 -3.08 -4.03 -5.56
N LYS A 190 -4.14 -3.39 -5.12
CA LYS A 190 -4.15 -2.59 -3.90
C LYS A 190 -4.82 -3.40 -2.80
N VAL A 191 -4.22 -3.43 -1.62
CA VAL A 191 -4.86 -3.97 -0.42
C VAL A 191 -5.30 -2.79 0.42
N LYS A 192 -6.61 -2.66 0.57
CA LYS A 192 -7.22 -1.64 1.40
C LYS A 192 -7.36 -2.14 2.82
N ILE A 193 -6.81 -1.42 3.79
CA ILE A 193 -6.92 -1.69 5.22
C ILE A 193 -7.52 -0.48 5.95
N ALA A 194 -8.18 -0.73 7.06
CA ALA A 194 -8.67 0.29 7.97
C ALA A 194 -7.72 0.41 9.17
N VAL A 195 -7.11 1.58 9.33
CA VAL A 195 -6.14 1.86 10.40
C VAL A 195 -6.77 2.85 11.40
N PRO A 196 -6.85 2.51 12.70
CA PRO A 196 -7.39 3.40 13.72
C PRO A 196 -6.60 4.71 13.84
N GLU A 197 -7.28 5.77 14.32
CA GLU A 197 -6.69 7.10 14.51
C GLU A 197 -5.41 7.08 15.36
N ALA A 198 -5.39 6.27 16.42
CA ALA A 198 -4.22 6.16 17.30
C ALA A 198 -2.94 5.66 16.60
N GLU A 199 -3.05 5.05 15.43
CA GLU A 199 -1.94 4.42 14.72
C GLU A 199 -1.61 5.10 13.38
N ILE A 200 -2.55 5.88 12.85
CA ILE A 200 -2.38 6.53 11.55
C ILE A 200 -1.29 7.61 11.59
N ALA A 201 -1.06 8.25 12.75
CA ALA A 201 -0.07 9.31 12.89
C ALA A 201 1.35 8.82 12.54
N ASP A 202 1.70 7.63 13.03
CA ASP A 202 3.03 7.02 12.85
C ASP A 202 3.20 6.28 11.52
N LEU A 203 2.09 6.15 10.74
CA LEU A 203 2.14 5.43 9.48
C LEU A 203 2.67 6.31 8.35
N LYS A 204 3.80 5.92 7.76
CA LYS A 204 4.43 6.60 6.61
C LYS A 204 4.17 5.85 5.30
N VAL A 205 4.02 6.61 4.22
CA VAL A 205 4.03 6.07 2.85
C VAL A 205 5.40 5.42 2.59
N GLY A 206 5.39 4.27 1.91
CA GLY A 206 6.58 3.45 1.68
C GLY A 206 6.82 2.38 2.75
N ARG A 207 6.11 2.40 3.89
CA ARG A 207 6.25 1.38 4.93
C ARG A 207 5.90 0.00 4.38
N LYS A 208 6.78 -0.98 4.61
CA LYS A 208 6.58 -2.37 4.19
C LYS A 208 5.54 -3.06 5.06
N ALA A 209 4.85 -4.02 4.45
CA ALA A 209 3.87 -4.85 5.12
C ALA A 209 3.91 -6.28 4.58
N GLU A 210 3.64 -7.22 5.44
CA GLU A 210 3.35 -8.60 5.08
C GLU A 210 1.83 -8.79 5.00
N ILE A 211 1.36 -9.26 3.86
CA ILE A 211 -0.06 -9.47 3.58
C ILE A 211 -0.32 -10.97 3.45
N ARG A 212 -1.14 -11.52 4.31
CA ARG A 212 -1.55 -12.92 4.28
C ARG A 212 -2.97 -13.04 3.77
N VAL A 213 -3.20 -13.97 2.85
CA VAL A 213 -4.49 -14.17 2.20
C VAL A 213 -5.03 -15.53 2.58
N ALA A 214 -6.10 -15.53 3.38
CA ALA A 214 -6.70 -16.78 3.90
C ALA A 214 -7.20 -17.70 2.76
N ALA A 215 -7.78 -17.11 1.70
CA ALA A 215 -8.25 -17.87 0.53
C ALA A 215 -7.13 -18.62 -0.22
N LEU A 216 -5.86 -18.24 -0.01
CA LEU A 216 -4.68 -18.87 -0.62
C LEU A 216 -3.86 -19.69 0.40
N GLY A 217 -4.49 -20.19 1.46
CA GLY A 217 -3.83 -20.98 2.51
C GLY A 217 -2.85 -20.18 3.36
N ASP A 218 -3.19 -18.93 3.68
CA ASP A 218 -2.36 -17.98 4.42
C ASP A 218 -1.00 -17.66 3.73
N LYS A 219 -0.95 -17.79 2.40
CA LYS A 219 0.21 -17.38 1.60
C LYS A 219 0.54 -15.91 1.86
N ALA A 220 1.82 -15.64 2.13
CA ALA A 220 2.31 -14.29 2.41
C ALA A 220 2.76 -13.60 1.12
N PHE A 221 2.41 -12.32 1.02
CA PHE A 221 2.82 -11.40 -0.04
C PHE A 221 3.45 -10.17 0.58
N GLU A 222 4.45 -9.63 -0.07
CA GLU A 222 5.05 -8.36 0.34
C GLU A 222 4.35 -7.20 -0.35
N GLY A 223 4.06 -6.16 0.41
CA GLY A 223 3.51 -4.91 -0.09
C GLY A 223 4.09 -3.71 0.64
N HIS A 224 3.77 -2.53 0.16
CA HIS A 224 4.14 -1.27 0.79
C HIS A 224 3.00 -0.26 0.72
N VAL A 225 2.93 0.62 1.70
CA VAL A 225 1.92 1.68 1.76
C VAL A 225 2.15 2.69 0.64
N VAL A 226 1.13 2.92 -0.19
CA VAL A 226 1.17 3.90 -1.30
C VAL A 226 0.22 5.06 -1.09
N GLU A 227 -0.89 4.83 -0.40
CA GLU A 227 -1.89 5.86 -0.16
C GLU A 227 -2.30 5.82 1.32
N LYS A 228 -2.41 7.00 1.93
CA LYS A 228 -2.91 7.22 3.28
C LYS A 228 -4.09 8.18 3.20
N GLY A 229 -5.27 7.72 3.58
CA GLY A 229 -6.47 8.55 3.62
C GLY A 229 -6.31 9.75 4.56
N VAL A 230 -6.88 10.87 4.19
CA VAL A 230 -6.85 12.12 4.96
C VAL A 230 -8.11 12.34 5.80
N ALA A 231 -9.15 11.55 5.56
CA ALA A 231 -10.40 11.59 6.30
C ALA A 231 -10.68 10.23 6.94
N ALA A 232 -11.11 10.23 8.17
CA ALA A 232 -11.60 9.03 8.83
C ALA A 232 -13.01 8.69 8.36
N ASP A 233 -13.31 7.42 8.27
CA ASP A 233 -14.69 6.95 8.11
C ASP A 233 -15.49 7.30 9.37
N PRO A 234 -16.66 7.97 9.25
CA PRO A 234 -17.40 8.47 10.40
C PRO A 234 -17.94 7.37 11.33
N LEU A 235 -18.12 6.16 10.81
CA LEU A 235 -18.70 5.05 11.55
C LEU A 235 -17.66 4.23 12.31
N SER A 236 -16.51 3.98 11.67
CA SER A 236 -15.44 3.15 12.23
C SER A 236 -14.31 3.94 12.90
N HIS A 237 -14.26 5.27 12.72
CA HIS A 237 -13.16 6.14 13.14
C HIS A 237 -11.78 5.64 12.67
N ALA A 238 -11.76 4.98 11.52
CA ALA A 238 -10.55 4.45 10.93
C ALA A 238 -10.23 5.18 9.61
N TYR A 239 -8.94 5.28 9.31
CA TYR A 239 -8.43 5.84 8.07
C TYR A 239 -8.19 4.74 7.06
N GLU A 240 -8.61 4.97 5.82
CA GLU A 240 -8.33 4.07 4.72
C GLU A 240 -6.85 4.17 4.32
N VAL A 241 -6.16 3.05 4.29
CA VAL A 241 -4.76 2.95 3.83
C VAL A 241 -4.68 1.90 2.74
N LYS A 242 -4.01 2.24 1.63
CA LYS A 242 -3.83 1.31 0.50
C LYS A 242 -2.36 0.92 0.38
N LEU A 243 -2.17 -0.38 0.27
CA LEU A 243 -0.86 -0.99 0.06
C LEU A 243 -0.79 -1.55 -1.36
N LEU A 244 0.29 -1.28 -2.08
CA LEU A 244 0.54 -1.87 -3.39
C LEU A 244 1.23 -3.22 -3.22
N VAL A 245 0.71 -4.23 -3.94
CA VAL A 245 1.24 -5.59 -3.95
C VAL A 245 1.44 -6.03 -5.39
N MET A 246 2.61 -6.58 -5.70
CA MET A 246 2.88 -7.17 -7.01
C MET A 246 2.16 -8.52 -7.13
N ASN A 247 1.49 -8.74 -8.25
CA ASN A 247 0.70 -9.94 -8.50
C ASN A 247 1.02 -10.57 -9.89
N PRO A 248 2.27 -10.95 -10.15
CA PRO A 248 2.68 -11.46 -11.46
C PRO A 248 2.03 -12.78 -11.82
N THR A 249 1.63 -13.58 -10.84
CA THR A 249 0.95 -14.86 -11.02
C THR A 249 -0.57 -14.75 -11.14
N PHE A 250 -1.12 -13.54 -10.89
CA PHE A 250 -2.57 -13.26 -10.90
C PHE A 250 -3.37 -14.09 -9.88
N GLU A 251 -2.71 -14.55 -8.81
CA GLU A 251 -3.37 -15.30 -7.74
C GLU A 251 -4.25 -14.42 -6.85
N LEU A 252 -3.83 -13.15 -6.65
CA LEU A 252 -4.60 -12.19 -5.89
C LEU A 252 -5.74 -11.66 -6.75
N MET A 253 -6.96 -11.90 -6.30
CA MET A 253 -8.18 -11.43 -6.98
C MET A 253 -8.88 -10.35 -6.15
N PRO A 254 -9.43 -9.30 -6.78
CA PRO A 254 -10.26 -8.32 -6.09
C PRO A 254 -11.38 -8.98 -5.28
N GLY A 255 -11.63 -8.47 -4.08
CA GLY A 255 -12.60 -9.02 -3.13
C GLY A 255 -12.03 -10.03 -2.13
N MET A 256 -10.80 -10.53 -2.31
CA MET A 256 -10.17 -11.41 -1.31
C MET A 256 -9.89 -10.67 -0.01
N VAL A 257 -10.18 -11.33 1.12
CA VAL A 257 -9.89 -10.81 2.46
C VAL A 257 -8.45 -11.12 2.84
N THR A 258 -7.78 -10.15 3.43
CA THR A 258 -6.38 -10.22 3.83
C THR A 258 -6.18 -9.90 5.29
N LYS A 259 -5.09 -10.44 5.87
CA LYS A 259 -4.52 -10.02 7.14
C LYS A 259 -3.19 -9.35 6.86
N THR A 260 -3.10 -8.06 7.12
CA THR A 260 -1.93 -7.23 6.82
C THR A 260 -1.18 -6.90 8.10
N ALA A 261 0.05 -7.36 8.23
CA ALA A 261 0.96 -7.00 9.30
C ALA A 261 1.91 -5.90 8.82
N LEU A 262 1.81 -4.71 9.39
CA LEU A 262 2.75 -3.62 9.10
C LEU A 262 4.10 -3.94 9.75
N ALA A 263 5.18 -3.89 8.99
CA ALA A 263 6.52 -4.04 9.54
C ALA A 263 6.73 -3.01 10.67
N PRO A 264 7.32 -3.38 11.80
CA PRO A 264 7.65 -2.40 12.81
C PRO A 264 8.47 -1.28 12.15
N GLU A 265 8.17 -0.03 12.44
CA GLU A 265 9.10 1.05 12.11
C GLU A 265 10.43 0.68 12.80
N GLU A 266 11.61 0.95 12.19
CA GLU A 266 12.91 0.65 12.81
C GLU A 266 12.89 1.18 14.24
N SER A 267 12.28 0.42 15.12
CA SER A 267 12.34 0.65 16.55
C SER A 267 13.78 0.32 16.91
N LEU A 268 14.51 1.30 17.38
CA LEU A 268 15.71 1.09 18.19
C LEU A 268 15.42 -0.17 18.99
N ALA A 269 16.18 -1.24 18.70
CA ALA A 269 15.94 -2.57 19.21
C ALA A 269 15.56 -2.50 20.69
N ALA A 270 14.26 -2.65 20.97
CA ALA A 270 13.76 -2.42 22.32
C ALA A 270 14.25 -3.56 23.21
N ILE A 271 15.03 -3.23 24.20
CA ILE A 271 15.44 -4.17 25.22
C ILE A 271 14.20 -4.49 26.05
N VAL A 272 13.79 -5.76 26.07
CA VAL A 272 12.70 -6.24 26.94
C VAL A 272 13.29 -7.01 28.10
N LEU A 273 13.02 -6.55 29.33
CA LEU A 273 13.45 -7.22 30.55
C LEU A 273 12.27 -7.84 31.27
N PRO A 274 12.42 -9.04 31.88
CA PRO A 274 11.39 -9.57 32.78
C PRO A 274 11.06 -8.56 33.87
N GLY A 275 9.79 -8.31 34.17
CA GLY A 275 9.37 -7.29 35.13
C GLY A 275 10.04 -7.43 36.51
N ARG A 276 10.39 -8.68 36.92
CA ARG A 276 11.14 -8.96 38.16
C ARG A 276 12.60 -8.44 38.15
N ALA A 277 13.17 -8.14 37.00
CA ALA A 277 14.54 -7.59 36.91
C ALA A 277 14.55 -6.07 37.10
N VAL A 278 13.46 -5.40 36.96
CA VAL A 278 13.29 -3.97 37.15
C VAL A 278 12.92 -3.71 38.61
N GLN A 279 13.69 -2.91 39.31
CA GLN A 279 13.49 -2.55 40.72
C GLN A 279 13.30 -1.05 40.88
N LEU A 280 12.72 -0.64 41.99
CA LEU A 280 12.56 0.75 42.40
C LEU A 280 13.46 1.09 43.54
N ASP A 281 14.10 2.24 43.50
CA ASP A 281 14.86 2.79 44.63
C ASP A 281 13.93 3.54 45.63
N GLU A 282 14.48 4.00 46.70
CA GLU A 282 13.74 4.77 47.74
C GLU A 282 13.14 6.07 47.23
N ARG A 283 13.59 6.56 46.08
CA ARG A 283 13.11 7.76 45.39
C ARG A 283 12.17 7.44 44.23
N ASN A 284 11.68 6.20 44.16
CA ASN A 284 10.78 5.72 43.14
C ASN A 284 11.37 5.74 41.71
N ARG A 285 12.70 5.68 41.55
CA ARG A 285 13.37 5.59 40.26
C ARG A 285 13.60 4.13 39.88
N THR A 286 13.34 3.78 38.65
CA THR A 286 13.56 2.44 38.12
C THR A 286 15.02 2.16 37.83
N PHE A 287 15.52 1.00 38.24
CA PHE A 287 16.89 0.55 37.97
C PHE A 287 16.96 -0.97 37.77
N VAL A 288 18.05 -1.41 37.19
CA VAL A 288 18.43 -2.82 37.02
C VAL A 288 19.84 -3.07 37.56
N TRP A 289 20.11 -4.32 37.92
CA TRP A 289 21.46 -4.76 38.26
C TRP A 289 22.14 -5.34 37.02
N LEU A 290 23.29 -4.81 36.64
CA LEU A 290 24.19 -5.37 35.65
C LEU A 290 25.27 -6.19 36.30
N ALA A 291 25.56 -7.37 35.73
CA ALA A 291 26.76 -8.12 36.08
C ALA A 291 27.92 -7.63 35.21
N ASP A 292 28.87 -6.94 35.83
CA ASP A 292 30.07 -6.39 35.21
C ASP A 292 31.29 -6.85 35.97
N ASP A 293 32.23 -7.56 35.35
CA ASP A 293 33.45 -8.12 35.93
C ASP A 293 33.27 -8.78 37.31
N GLY A 294 32.19 -9.58 37.46
CA GLY A 294 31.90 -10.28 38.72
C GLY A 294 31.31 -9.38 39.81
N ARG A 295 30.98 -8.15 39.52
CA ARG A 295 30.34 -7.20 40.42
C ARG A 295 28.92 -6.85 39.92
N ALA A 296 28.01 -6.59 40.84
CA ALA A 296 26.68 -6.06 40.51
C ALA A 296 26.73 -4.53 40.50
N VAL A 297 26.49 -3.95 39.31
CA VAL A 297 26.46 -2.50 39.13
C VAL A 297 25.01 -2.07 38.93
N ARG A 298 24.53 -1.07 39.67
CA ARG A 298 23.20 -0.53 39.56
C ARG A 298 23.14 0.47 38.39
N ARG A 299 22.24 0.22 37.41
CA ARG A 299 21.96 1.12 36.29
C ARG A 299 20.53 1.61 36.32
N PHE A 300 20.33 2.92 36.31
CA PHE A 300 19.01 3.51 36.19
C PHE A 300 18.51 3.38 34.77
N VAL A 301 17.23 3.05 34.61
CA VAL A 301 16.58 2.82 33.32
C VAL A 301 15.23 3.51 33.30
N GLU A 302 14.83 3.94 32.11
CA GLU A 302 13.46 4.42 31.84
C GLU A 302 12.64 3.30 31.24
N CYS A 303 11.56 2.94 31.92
CA CYS A 303 10.67 1.89 31.46
C CYS A 303 9.67 2.42 30.42
N GLY A 304 9.43 1.63 29.39
CA GLY A 304 8.39 1.85 28.39
C GLY A 304 7.13 1.04 28.70
N ALA A 305 6.37 0.70 27.65
CA ALA A 305 5.13 -0.07 27.78
C ALA A 305 5.40 -1.52 28.25
N PRO A 306 4.52 -2.09 29.11
CA PRO A 306 4.58 -3.50 29.47
C PRO A 306 4.23 -4.36 28.24
N THR A 307 4.89 -5.51 28.12
CA THR A 307 4.65 -6.52 27.08
C THR A 307 4.31 -7.87 27.70
N ALA A 308 3.84 -8.84 26.93
CA ALA A 308 3.58 -10.19 27.42
C ALA A 308 4.85 -10.88 28.01
N HIS A 309 6.04 -10.43 27.63
CA HIS A 309 7.32 -11.03 28.04
C HIS A 309 8.07 -10.18 29.08
N GLY A 310 7.58 -9.00 29.45
CA GLY A 310 8.25 -8.11 30.41
C GLY A 310 7.97 -6.63 30.16
N VAL A 311 8.95 -5.80 30.54
CA VAL A 311 8.88 -4.34 30.39
C VAL A 311 9.93 -3.89 29.38
N THR A 312 9.53 -3.04 28.44
CA THR A 312 10.49 -2.43 27.49
C THR A 312 11.32 -1.37 28.20
N ILE A 313 12.60 -1.27 27.84
CA ILE A 313 13.51 -0.22 28.31
C ILE A 313 13.69 0.79 27.19
N ARG A 314 13.40 2.07 27.47
CA ARG A 314 13.56 3.18 26.50
C ARG A 314 14.95 3.76 26.51
N SER A 315 15.54 3.89 27.69
CA SER A 315 16.88 4.45 27.88
C SER A 315 17.52 3.91 29.17
N GLY A 316 18.87 3.92 29.25
CA GLY A 316 19.61 3.51 30.45
C GLY A 316 21.01 2.94 30.22
#